data_13c710abfc59c5b5a27f0b0ed2935488
#
_entry.id   13c710abfc59c5b5a27f0b0ed2935488
#
_cell.length_a   1.000
_cell.length_b   1.000
_cell.length_c   1.000
_cell.angle_alpha   90.00
_cell.angle_beta   90.00
_cell.angle_gamma   90.00
#
_symmetry.space_group_name_H-M   'P 1'
#
loop_
_entity.id
_entity.type
_entity.pdbx_description
1 polymer ?
#
loop_
_entity_poly.entity_id
_entity_poly.type
_entity_poly.pdbx_seq_one_letter_code
_entity_poly.pdbx_strand_id
1 'polypeptide(L)'
;MHQQNGCTERFIHTVMDKAQAMCLDACLPQNWWEFAVDCATHDYNRTPIQHHDWKTPFENLKHIKPDVTHLCVFGCGAYVFLPEEVHVNKLNPKSELMTFWVILRALRVTSL
;
A
#
# COMPACT_ATOMS: atom_id res chain seq x y z
N MET A 1 -1.48 -27.88 -13.61
CA MET A 1 -2.16 -27.58 -12.34
C MET A 1 -1.22 -27.35 -11.17
N HIS A 2 -0.27 -28.26 -10.94
CA HIS A 2 0.73 -28.06 -9.87
C HIS A 2 1.56 -26.79 -10.05
N GLN A 3 1.88 -26.41 -11.28
CA GLN A 3 2.66 -25.21 -11.55
C GLN A 3 1.89 -23.92 -11.21
N GLN A 4 0.59 -23.86 -11.49
CA GLN A 4 -0.25 -22.74 -11.17
C GLN A 4 -0.41 -22.57 -9.66
N ASN A 5 -0.61 -23.70 -8.94
CA ASN A 5 -0.68 -23.68 -7.48
C ASN A 5 0.65 -23.24 -6.87
N GLY A 6 1.78 -23.71 -7.43
CA GLY A 6 3.10 -23.31 -6.96
C GLY A 6 3.38 -21.82 -7.11
N CYS A 7 2.94 -21.21 -8.23
CA CYS A 7 3.08 -19.77 -8.46
C CYS A 7 2.23 -18.98 -7.47
N THR A 8 0.98 -19.39 -7.25
CA THR A 8 0.06 -18.75 -6.32
C THR A 8 0.59 -18.85 -4.89
N GLU A 9 1.07 -20.02 -4.49
CA GLU A 9 1.65 -20.22 -3.16
C GLU A 9 2.87 -19.35 -2.93
N ARG A 10 3.77 -19.23 -3.92
CA ARG A 10 4.94 -18.36 -3.83
C ARG A 10 4.54 -16.89 -3.72
N PHE A 11 3.54 -16.46 -4.48
CA PHE A 11 3.01 -15.09 -4.41
C PHE A 11 2.48 -14.80 -3.02
N ILE A 12 1.61 -15.67 -2.48
CA ILE A 12 1.04 -15.51 -1.15
C ILE A 12 2.14 -15.46 -0.09
N HIS A 13 3.10 -16.38 -0.18
CA HIS A 13 4.22 -16.45 0.76
C HIS A 13 5.05 -15.17 0.73
N THR A 14 5.39 -14.68 -0.46
CA THR A 14 6.16 -13.44 -0.64
C THR A 14 5.43 -12.24 -0.06
N VAL A 15 4.13 -12.11 -0.34
CA VAL A 15 3.32 -11.00 0.17
C VAL A 15 3.19 -11.06 1.68
N MET A 16 2.97 -12.26 2.25
CA MET A 16 2.86 -12.42 3.69
C MET A 16 4.16 -12.11 4.41
N ASP A 17 5.30 -12.55 3.87
CA ASP A 17 6.61 -12.22 4.42
C ASP A 17 6.88 -10.71 4.39
N LYS A 18 6.55 -10.06 3.29
CA LYS A 18 6.66 -8.61 3.18
C LYS A 18 5.77 -7.89 4.18
N ALA A 19 4.52 -8.33 4.30
CA ALA A 19 3.56 -7.73 5.23
C ALA A 19 4.05 -7.85 6.69
N GLN A 20 4.57 -9.01 7.06
CA GLN A 20 5.11 -9.23 8.39
C GLN A 20 6.31 -8.32 8.66
N ALA A 21 7.23 -8.23 7.70
CA ALA A 21 8.40 -7.36 7.82
C ALA A 21 7.99 -5.89 7.95
N MET A 22 6.99 -5.47 7.19
CA MET A 22 6.49 -4.10 7.23
C MET A 22 5.85 -3.77 8.57
N CYS A 23 5.05 -4.67 9.13
CA CYS A 23 4.46 -4.50 10.45
C CYS A 23 5.52 -4.40 11.55
N LEU A 24 6.54 -5.26 11.50
CA LEU A 24 7.63 -5.25 12.48
C LEU A 24 8.46 -3.98 12.38
N ASP A 25 8.79 -3.54 11.16
CA ASP A 25 9.56 -2.32 10.94
C ASP A 25 8.81 -1.08 11.40
N ALA A 26 7.50 -1.04 11.18
CA ALA A 26 6.66 0.09 11.58
C ALA A 26 6.27 0.05 13.07
N CYS A 27 6.63 -1.01 13.80
CA CYS A 27 6.27 -1.22 15.21
C CYS A 27 4.74 -1.17 15.43
N LEU A 28 3.98 -1.68 14.47
CA LEU A 28 2.53 -1.71 14.56
C LEU A 28 2.02 -3.01 15.16
N PRO A 29 0.84 -3.00 15.81
CA PRO A 29 0.24 -4.22 16.34
C PRO A 29 -0.03 -5.25 15.24
N GLN A 30 0.00 -6.53 15.59
CA GLN A 30 -0.24 -7.61 14.63
C GLN A 30 -1.65 -7.59 14.04
N ASN A 31 -2.61 -7.03 14.73
CA ASN A 31 -3.97 -6.90 14.19
C ASN A 31 -4.09 -5.94 13.00
N TRP A 32 -3.01 -5.23 12.66
CA TRP A 32 -2.91 -4.39 11.46
C TRP A 32 -2.39 -5.16 10.23
N TRP A 33 -2.31 -6.48 10.33
CA TRP A 33 -1.78 -7.32 9.25
C TRP A 33 -2.53 -7.17 7.93
N GLU A 34 -3.85 -6.96 7.99
CA GLU A 34 -4.66 -6.76 6.78
C GLU A 34 -4.19 -5.54 5.98
N PHE A 35 -3.89 -4.48 6.68
CA PHE A 35 -3.42 -3.23 6.07
C PHE A 35 -2.02 -3.40 5.48
N ALA A 36 -1.18 -4.15 6.17
CA ALA A 36 0.16 -4.47 5.69
C ALA A 36 0.09 -5.35 4.44
N VAL A 37 -0.81 -6.32 4.39
CA VAL A 37 -1.03 -7.18 3.21
C VAL A 37 -1.49 -6.35 2.02
N ASP A 38 -2.44 -5.44 2.21
CA ASP A 38 -2.90 -4.54 1.16
C ASP A 38 -1.76 -3.69 0.60
N CYS A 39 -0.96 -3.11 1.48
CA CYS A 39 0.18 -2.30 1.10
C CYS A 39 1.27 -3.13 0.40
N ALA A 40 1.56 -4.32 0.91
CA ALA A 40 2.53 -5.23 0.31
C ALA A 40 2.10 -5.68 -1.08
N THR A 41 0.82 -5.94 -1.29
CA THR A 41 0.27 -6.29 -2.61
C THR A 41 0.37 -5.12 -3.58
N HIS A 42 0.04 -3.92 -3.12
CA HIS A 42 0.15 -2.71 -3.92
C HIS A 42 1.60 -2.47 -4.37
N ASP A 43 2.55 -2.63 -3.45
CA ASP A 43 3.97 -2.47 -3.74
C ASP A 43 4.49 -3.58 -4.66
N TYR A 44 4.05 -4.82 -4.44
CA TYR A 44 4.44 -5.97 -5.28
C TYR A 44 4.03 -5.74 -6.74
N ASN A 45 2.80 -5.26 -6.96
CA ASN A 45 2.30 -5.00 -8.32
C ASN A 45 3.08 -3.89 -9.03
N ARG A 46 3.82 -3.08 -8.29
CA ARG A 46 4.63 -1.97 -8.81
C ARG A 46 6.13 -2.22 -8.71
N THR A 47 6.53 -3.45 -8.41
CA THR A 47 7.94 -3.87 -8.34
C THR A 47 8.31 -4.62 -9.61
N PRO A 48 9.43 -4.27 -10.28
CA PRO A 48 9.90 -5.02 -11.44
C PRO A 48 10.27 -6.45 -11.08
N ILE A 49 9.90 -7.40 -11.93
CA ILE A 49 10.15 -8.82 -11.72
C ILE A 49 10.95 -9.37 -12.90
N GLN A 50 12.03 -10.08 -12.62
CA GLN A 50 12.90 -10.67 -13.64
C GLN A 50 12.14 -11.58 -14.61
N HIS A 51 11.18 -12.34 -14.10
CA HIS A 51 10.35 -13.26 -14.87
C HIS A 51 9.51 -12.56 -15.95
N HIS A 52 9.28 -11.27 -15.79
CA HIS A 52 8.52 -10.43 -16.71
C HIS A 52 9.42 -9.42 -17.43
N ASP A 53 10.67 -9.79 -17.71
CA ASP A 53 11.66 -8.89 -18.36
C ASP A 53 11.83 -7.56 -17.63
N TRP A 54 11.83 -7.62 -16.30
CA TRP A 54 11.94 -6.45 -15.40
C TRP A 54 10.78 -5.46 -15.52
N LYS A 55 9.66 -5.91 -16.09
CA LYS A 55 8.42 -5.16 -16.03
C LYS A 55 7.66 -5.47 -14.76
N THR A 56 6.83 -4.53 -14.32
CA THR A 56 5.99 -4.74 -13.15
C THR A 56 4.72 -5.52 -13.55
N PRO A 57 4.09 -6.26 -12.61
CA PRO A 57 2.79 -6.86 -12.89
C PRO A 57 1.73 -5.85 -13.34
N PHE A 58 1.77 -4.63 -12.79
CA PHE A 58 0.88 -3.54 -13.19
C PHE A 58 1.08 -3.18 -14.67
N GLU A 59 2.32 -3.03 -15.11
CA GLU A 59 2.64 -2.71 -16.50
C GLU A 59 2.21 -3.82 -17.46
N ASN A 60 2.39 -5.09 -17.07
CA ASN A 60 1.95 -6.22 -17.88
C ASN A 60 0.43 -6.26 -18.07
N LEU A 61 -0.33 -5.88 -17.04
CA LEU A 61 -1.79 -5.89 -17.10
C LEU A 61 -2.36 -4.66 -17.79
N LYS A 62 -1.83 -3.48 -17.48
CA LYS A 62 -2.37 -2.20 -17.95
C LYS A 62 -1.66 -1.63 -19.18
N HIS A 63 -0.51 -2.20 -19.56
CA HIS A 63 0.35 -1.73 -20.67
C HIS A 63 0.86 -0.30 -20.51
N ILE A 64 0.83 0.25 -19.30
CA ILE A 64 1.39 1.56 -18.95
C ILE A 64 2.25 1.41 -17.70
N LYS A 65 3.28 2.25 -17.61
CA LYS A 65 4.13 2.27 -16.41
C LYS A 65 3.36 2.80 -15.22
N PRO A 66 3.48 2.17 -14.03
CA PRO A 66 2.80 2.66 -12.84
C PRO A 66 3.42 3.97 -12.35
N ASP A 67 2.58 4.86 -11.83
CA ASP A 67 3.04 6.01 -11.08
C ASP A 67 3.33 5.59 -9.64
N VAL A 68 4.58 5.79 -9.20
CA VAL A 68 5.05 5.42 -7.88
C VAL A 68 5.37 6.62 -6.99
N THR A 69 5.04 7.82 -7.46
CA THR A 69 5.36 9.05 -6.73
C THR A 69 4.65 9.16 -5.38
N HIS A 70 3.51 8.48 -5.22
CA HIS A 70 2.74 8.47 -3.99
C HIS A 70 3.24 7.46 -2.95
N LEU A 71 4.20 6.60 -3.32
CA LEU A 71 4.68 5.55 -2.42
C LEU A 71 5.54 6.13 -1.31
N CYS A 72 5.22 5.74 -0.08
CA CYS A 72 5.97 6.09 1.12
C CYS A 72 6.15 4.84 1.97
N VAL A 73 6.98 4.94 3.01
CA VAL A 73 7.19 3.82 3.93
C VAL A 73 5.90 3.51 4.67
N PHE A 74 5.52 2.24 4.71
CA PHE A 74 4.33 1.78 5.43
C PHE A 74 4.44 2.17 6.91
N GLY A 75 3.34 2.68 7.45
CA GLY A 75 3.28 3.08 8.84
C GLY A 75 3.89 4.44 9.16
N CYS A 76 4.42 5.16 8.14
CA CYS A 76 4.92 6.51 8.37
C CYS A 76 3.77 7.47 8.70
N GLY A 77 4.08 8.53 9.44
CA GLY A 77 3.11 9.58 9.73
C GLY A 77 2.89 10.47 8.52
N ALA A 78 1.66 10.93 8.35
CA ALA A 78 1.32 11.89 7.30
C ALA A 78 0.22 12.83 7.81
N TYR A 79 0.31 14.10 7.41
CA TYR A 79 -0.71 15.07 7.74
C TYR A 79 -1.77 15.09 6.65
N VAL A 80 -3.01 14.77 7.03
CA VAL A 80 -4.15 14.76 6.13
C VAL A 80 -4.97 16.02 6.36
N PHE A 81 -5.23 16.76 5.28
CA PHE A 81 -6.04 17.97 5.35
C PHE A 81 -7.49 17.63 5.70
N LEU A 82 -8.02 18.32 6.70
CA LEU A 82 -9.40 18.11 7.12
C LEU A 82 -10.36 18.97 6.28
N PRO A 83 -11.52 18.43 5.87
CA PRO A 83 -12.53 19.22 5.16
C PRO A 83 -13.05 20.37 6.02
N GLU A 84 -13.44 21.48 5.38
CA GLU A 84 -13.98 22.64 6.08
C GLU A 84 -15.18 22.30 6.97
N GLU A 85 -15.96 21.32 6.58
CA GLU A 85 -17.13 20.85 7.32
C GLU A 85 -16.80 20.36 8.72
N VAL A 86 -15.56 19.89 8.93
CA VAL A 86 -15.08 19.41 10.22
C VAL A 86 -14.48 20.53 11.07
N HIS A 87 -14.24 21.69 10.46
CA HIS A 87 -13.66 22.84 11.15
C HIS A 87 -14.74 23.59 11.92
N VAL A 88 -14.78 23.39 13.23
CA VAL A 88 -15.77 24.06 14.11
C VAL A 88 -15.39 25.51 14.36
N ASN A 89 -14.10 25.84 14.23
CA ASN A 89 -13.62 27.19 14.49
C ASN A 89 -12.30 27.46 13.74
N LYS A 90 -11.99 28.73 13.48
CA LYS A 90 -10.81 29.16 12.72
C LYS A 90 -9.47 28.76 13.36
N LEU A 91 -9.48 28.49 14.65
CA LEU A 91 -8.29 28.11 15.40
C LEU A 91 -8.08 26.59 15.47
N ASN A 92 -9.03 25.80 14.98
CA ASN A 92 -8.88 24.36 14.97
C ASN A 92 -7.79 23.94 13.98
N PRO A 93 -7.09 22.82 14.27
CA PRO A 93 -6.11 22.28 13.33
C PRO A 93 -6.76 21.97 11.99
N LYS A 94 -6.11 22.39 10.90
CA LYS A 94 -6.59 22.12 9.53
C LYS A 94 -6.15 20.77 9.00
N SER A 95 -5.24 20.09 9.69
CA SER A 95 -4.74 18.78 9.30
C SER A 95 -4.62 17.89 10.52
N GLU A 96 -4.71 16.60 10.30
CA GLU A 96 -4.56 15.59 11.33
C GLU A 96 -3.44 14.61 10.95
N LEU A 97 -2.65 14.19 11.94
CA LEU A 97 -1.60 13.21 11.71
C LEU A 97 -2.22 11.82 11.61
N MET A 98 -2.03 11.18 10.45
CA MET A 98 -2.55 9.85 10.16
C MET A 98 -1.42 8.94 9.71
N THR A 99 -1.66 7.63 9.82
CA THR A 99 -0.74 6.63 9.30
C THR A 99 -0.91 6.51 7.78
N PHE A 100 0.19 6.37 7.06
CA PHE A 100 0.22 6.32 5.59
C PHE A 100 -0.80 5.35 4.98
N TRP A 101 -1.06 4.23 5.64
CA TRP A 101 -2.03 3.25 5.17
C TRP A 101 -3.42 3.84 4.98
N VAL A 102 -3.85 4.71 5.90
CA VAL A 102 -5.17 5.36 5.84
C VAL A 102 -5.28 6.22 4.59
N ILE A 103 -4.20 6.93 4.24
CA ILE A 103 -4.15 7.76 3.04
C ILE A 103 -4.27 6.91 1.78
N LEU A 104 -3.56 5.80 1.72
CA LEU A 104 -3.60 4.88 0.58
C LEU A 104 -5.01 4.36 0.33
N ARG A 105 -5.73 4.02 1.40
CA ARG A 105 -7.13 3.58 1.31
C ARG A 105 -8.05 4.69 0.82
N ALA A 106 -7.88 5.90 1.33
CA ALA A 106 -8.64 7.07 0.90
C ALA A 106 -8.43 7.35 -0.59
N LEU A 107 -7.18 7.30 -1.05
CA LEU A 107 -6.85 7.47 -2.46
C LEU A 107 -7.47 6.38 -3.33
N ARG A 108 -7.53 5.13 -2.85
CA ARG A 108 -8.20 4.04 -3.56
C ARG A 108 -9.69 4.29 -3.74
N VAL A 109 -10.33 4.84 -2.73
CA VAL A 109 -11.77 5.16 -2.80
C VAL A 109 -12.02 6.31 -3.76
N THR A 110 -11.12 7.28 -3.83
CA THR A 110 -11.28 8.45 -4.71
C THR A 110 -10.81 8.21 -6.14
N SER A 111 -9.96 7.21 -6.39
CA SER A 111 -9.40 6.94 -7.72
C SER A 111 -10.20 5.90 -8.52
N LEU A 112 -11.30 5.42 -7.97
CA LEU A 112 -12.24 4.59 -8.69
C LEU A 112 -13.25 5.47 -9.43
#